data_f48d99786b46ec5cb40d1f11ab2fb605
#
_entry.id   f48d99786b46ec5cb40d1f11ab2fb605
#
_cell.length_a   1.000
_cell.length_b   1.000
_cell.length_c   1.000
_cell.angle_alpha   90.00
_cell.angle_beta   90.00
_cell.angle_gamma   90.00
#
_symmetry.space_group_name_H-M   'P 1'
#
loop_
_entity.id
_entity.type
_entity.pdbx_description
1 polymer ?
#
loop_
_entity_poly.entity_id
_entity_poly.type
_entity_poly.pdbx_seq_one_letter_code
_entity_poly.pdbx_strand_id
1 'polypeptide(L)'
;MSIVCMLKVQKELKVKDTFNSGSSLSKRKFFKTMSMVSLPNLIETQITSYDYFLEKGLKELLNEINPITDFTGKDLELFFEDYYLDEPKYDEVTAKNKNISFEAPLRCRVKLIIKRTGEIKEQEIYLGDFPIMTERGTFIINGVERVVVSQLIRSPGVFFTMNYQKGKKLFGAKIIPNRGAWLE
;
A
#
# COMPACT_ATOMS: atom_id res chain seq x y z
N MET A 1 -11.53 -2.50 -10.77
CA MET A 1 -12.01 -1.19 -10.28
C MET A 1 -10.99 -0.13 -10.61
N SER A 2 -11.43 0.87 -11.31
CA SER A 2 -10.68 1.81 -12.15
C SER A 2 -9.78 2.74 -11.33
N ILE A 3 -8.59 2.99 -11.85
CA ILE A 3 -7.64 4.03 -11.42
C ILE A 3 -8.25 5.39 -11.78
N VAL A 4 -9.12 5.92 -10.95
CA VAL A 4 -9.56 7.32 -10.99
C VAL A 4 -9.82 7.75 -9.55
N CYS A 5 -8.76 8.10 -8.84
CA CYS A 5 -8.84 9.04 -7.73
C CYS A 5 -7.46 9.65 -7.49
N MET A 6 -7.00 10.40 -8.46
CA MET A 6 -5.94 11.38 -8.26
C MET A 6 -6.52 12.72 -8.60
N LEU A 7 -6.81 13.52 -7.61
CA LEU A 7 -6.76 14.99 -7.61
C LEU A 7 -7.52 15.53 -6.40
N LYS A 8 -6.78 15.83 -5.33
CA LYS A 8 -6.95 17.00 -4.47
C LYS A 8 -6.26 16.82 -3.12
N VAL A 9 -5.02 17.19 -3.04
CA VAL A 9 -4.49 17.89 -1.86
C VAL A 9 -3.36 18.79 -2.35
N GLN A 10 -3.69 20.03 -2.70
CA GLN A 10 -2.73 21.11 -2.75
C GLN A 10 -2.51 21.60 -1.32
N LYS A 11 -1.43 21.21 -0.71
CA LYS A 11 -0.84 21.96 0.41
C LYS A 11 0.28 22.84 -0.14
N GLU A 12 0.05 24.14 -0.12
CA GLU A 12 1.07 25.15 -0.41
C GLU A 12 2.23 25.04 0.57
N LEU A 13 3.34 24.54 0.11
CA LEU A 13 4.63 24.66 0.80
C LEU A 13 5.26 26.00 0.41
N LYS A 14 5.20 26.97 1.30
CA LYS A 14 6.02 28.19 1.23
C LYS A 14 7.47 27.80 1.46
N VAL A 15 8.23 27.69 0.39
CA VAL A 15 9.70 27.63 0.46
C VAL A 15 10.20 29.03 0.82
N LYS A 16 10.76 29.18 2.01
CA LYS A 16 11.51 30.39 2.40
C LYS A 16 12.87 30.34 1.72
N ASP A 17 13.05 31.27 0.80
CA ASP A 17 14.36 31.56 0.19
C ASP A 17 15.30 32.14 1.25
N THR A 18 16.27 31.35 1.69
CA THR A 18 17.45 31.84 2.39
C THR A 18 18.71 31.36 1.68
N PHE A 19 19.05 32.02 0.62
CA PHE A 19 20.41 32.04 0.11
C PHE A 19 20.83 33.50 -0.17
N ASN A 20 21.51 34.06 0.81
CA ASN A 20 22.17 35.34 0.68
C ASN A 20 23.68 35.10 0.65
N SER A 21 24.31 35.26 -0.51
CA SER A 21 25.73 35.70 -0.61
C SER A 21 26.09 36.07 -2.05
N GLY A 22 26.29 37.30 -2.23
CA GLY A 22 27.29 38.07 -2.99
C GLY A 22 27.82 37.46 -4.29
N SER A 23 27.21 37.86 -5.42
CA SER A 23 27.87 38.34 -6.63
C SER A 23 26.79 38.79 -7.62
N SER A 24 26.81 40.03 -8.04
CA SER A 24 25.88 40.66 -8.96
C SER A 24 26.07 40.15 -10.39
N LEU A 25 25.66 38.92 -10.66
CA LEU A 25 25.43 38.46 -12.01
C LEU A 25 23.94 38.69 -12.31
N SER A 26 23.66 39.67 -13.20
CA SER A 26 22.31 39.94 -13.67
C SER A 26 21.71 38.64 -14.27
N LYS A 27 20.78 38.02 -13.56
CA LYS A 27 20.03 36.88 -14.07
C LYS A 27 19.22 37.31 -15.29
N ARG A 28 19.66 36.93 -16.49
CA ARG A 28 18.85 37.10 -17.71
C ARG A 28 17.61 36.23 -17.63
N LYS A 29 16.45 36.86 -17.49
CA LYS A 29 15.15 36.15 -17.59
C LYS A 29 14.82 35.92 -19.07
N PHE A 30 14.91 34.71 -19.53
CA PHE A 30 14.62 34.35 -20.93
C PHE A 30 13.11 34.22 -21.23
N PHE A 31 12.24 34.16 -20.21
CA PHE A 31 10.78 34.05 -20.38
C PHE A 31 10.06 35.12 -19.57
N LYS A 32 9.05 35.76 -20.18
CA LYS A 32 8.24 36.83 -19.58
C LYS A 32 7.23 36.37 -18.55
N THR A 33 6.86 35.11 -18.55
CA THR A 33 5.92 34.47 -17.60
C THR A 33 6.45 33.10 -17.26
N MET A 34 7.05 32.98 -16.08
CA MET A 34 7.26 31.66 -15.47
C MET A 34 6.05 31.34 -14.58
N SER A 35 5.13 30.52 -15.07
CA SER A 35 4.40 29.67 -14.16
C SER A 35 5.44 28.72 -13.55
N MET A 36 5.80 28.95 -12.28
CA MET A 36 6.67 28.01 -11.58
C MET A 36 5.85 26.69 -11.44
N VAL A 37 6.13 25.76 -12.33
CA VAL A 37 5.67 24.38 -12.16
C VAL A 37 6.43 23.86 -10.95
N SER A 38 5.70 23.52 -9.88
CA SER A 38 6.31 22.84 -8.73
C SER A 38 6.89 21.52 -9.20
N LEU A 39 8.12 21.23 -8.79
CA LEU A 39 8.72 19.92 -9.06
C LEU A 39 7.85 18.84 -8.40
N PRO A 40 7.40 17.84 -9.16
CA PRO A 40 6.65 16.74 -8.56
C PRO A 40 7.55 15.95 -7.60
N ASN A 41 6.96 15.46 -6.51
CA ASN A 41 7.68 14.57 -5.61
C ASN A 41 7.85 13.21 -6.32
N LEU A 42 9.10 12.83 -6.62
CA LEU A 42 9.41 11.60 -7.36
C LEU A 42 9.08 10.32 -6.59
N ILE A 43 8.93 10.40 -5.27
CA ILE A 43 8.58 9.28 -4.39
C ILE A 43 7.13 9.32 -3.91
N GLU A 44 6.31 10.23 -4.45
CA GLU A 44 4.91 10.40 -4.06
C GLU A 44 4.10 9.11 -4.20
N THR A 45 4.36 8.34 -5.26
CA THR A 45 3.65 7.07 -5.51
C THR A 45 3.89 6.06 -4.41
N GLN A 46 5.13 5.93 -3.93
CA GLN A 46 5.48 5.00 -2.85
C GLN A 46 4.83 5.41 -1.54
N ILE A 47 4.97 6.68 -1.16
CA ILE A 47 4.41 7.21 0.09
C ILE A 47 2.88 7.10 0.08
N THR A 48 2.23 7.62 -0.96
CA THR A 48 0.76 7.60 -1.05
C THR A 48 0.20 6.17 -1.07
N SER A 49 0.90 5.23 -1.72
CA SER A 49 0.50 3.83 -1.76
C SER A 49 0.60 3.18 -0.37
N TYR A 50 1.64 3.52 0.39
CA TYR A 50 1.83 3.00 1.74
C TYR A 50 0.81 3.58 2.73
N ASP A 51 0.57 4.89 2.66
CA ASP A 51 -0.44 5.55 3.48
C ASP A 51 -1.84 4.99 3.20
N TYR A 52 -2.19 4.81 1.91
CA TYR A 52 -3.44 4.16 1.53
C TYR A 52 -3.56 2.75 2.10
N PHE A 53 -2.46 1.98 2.05
CA PHE A 53 -2.44 0.62 2.58
C PHE A 53 -2.68 0.61 4.10
N LEU A 54 -2.03 1.51 4.85
CA LEU A 54 -2.22 1.60 6.30
C LEU A 54 -3.61 2.10 6.69
N GLU A 55 -4.16 3.09 5.98
CA GLU A 55 -5.44 3.69 6.34
C GLU A 55 -6.64 2.86 5.90
N LYS A 56 -6.58 2.27 4.71
CA LYS A 56 -7.71 1.62 4.05
C LYS A 56 -7.46 0.17 3.69
N GLY A 57 -6.30 -0.13 3.11
CA GLY A 57 -6.01 -1.46 2.58
C GLY A 57 -6.05 -2.56 3.63
N LEU A 58 -5.49 -2.32 4.81
CA LEU A 58 -5.56 -3.26 5.94
C LEU A 58 -6.99 -3.45 6.43
N LYS A 59 -7.77 -2.37 6.48
CA LYS A 59 -9.18 -2.45 6.89
C LYS A 59 -10.02 -3.23 5.87
N GLU A 60 -9.81 -3.00 4.59
CA GLU A 60 -10.47 -3.74 3.51
C GLU A 60 -10.13 -5.23 3.59
N LEU A 61 -8.86 -5.57 3.82
CA LEU A 61 -8.40 -6.94 3.98
C LEU A 61 -9.01 -7.63 5.20
N LEU A 62 -9.04 -6.97 6.35
CA LEU A 62 -9.66 -7.51 7.55
C LEU A 62 -11.17 -7.72 7.37
N ASN A 63 -11.84 -6.79 6.69
CA ASN A 63 -13.27 -6.91 6.38
C ASN A 63 -13.57 -8.05 5.38
N GLU A 64 -12.66 -8.33 4.45
CA GLU A 64 -12.81 -9.46 3.52
C GLU A 64 -12.73 -10.81 4.23
N ILE A 65 -11.91 -10.90 5.29
CA ILE A 65 -11.75 -12.12 6.08
C ILE A 65 -12.88 -12.27 7.12
N ASN A 66 -13.46 -11.17 7.58
CA ASN A 66 -14.52 -11.15 8.59
C ASN A 66 -15.87 -11.67 8.05
N PRO A 67 -16.59 -12.46 8.83
CA PRO A 67 -16.20 -13.14 10.07
C PRO A 67 -15.48 -14.46 9.80
N ILE A 68 -14.57 -14.86 10.70
CA ILE A 68 -14.04 -16.21 10.71
C ILE A 68 -14.99 -17.07 11.56
N THR A 69 -15.63 -18.04 10.91
CA THR A 69 -16.58 -18.94 11.57
C THR A 69 -15.97 -20.32 11.79
N ASP A 70 -16.47 -21.06 12.76
CA ASP A 70 -16.13 -22.47 12.93
C ASP A 70 -16.63 -23.31 11.73
N PHE A 71 -16.15 -24.55 11.63
CA PHE A 71 -16.50 -25.45 10.52
C PHE A 71 -18.02 -25.64 10.35
N THR A 72 -18.78 -25.59 11.44
CA THR A 72 -20.25 -25.75 11.42
C THR A 72 -20.98 -24.42 11.21
N GLY A 73 -20.31 -23.27 11.41
CA GLY A 73 -20.88 -21.93 11.35
C GLY A 73 -21.90 -21.61 12.45
N LYS A 74 -22.01 -22.48 13.48
CA LYS A 74 -23.09 -22.40 14.48
C LYS A 74 -22.62 -21.95 15.86
N ASP A 75 -21.37 -22.24 16.22
CA ASP A 75 -20.94 -22.12 17.61
C ASP A 75 -20.06 -20.88 17.85
N LEU A 76 -19.14 -20.58 16.93
CA LEU A 76 -18.13 -19.54 17.13
C LEU A 76 -18.03 -18.59 15.94
N GLU A 77 -17.92 -17.30 16.23
CA GLU A 77 -17.58 -16.26 15.24
C GLU A 77 -16.50 -15.35 15.79
N LEU A 78 -15.45 -15.15 15.02
CA LEU A 78 -14.36 -14.25 15.32
C LEU A 78 -14.39 -13.06 14.36
N PHE A 79 -14.35 -11.87 14.93
CA PHE A 79 -14.31 -10.60 14.20
C PHE A 79 -13.01 -9.88 14.51
N PHE A 80 -12.38 -9.34 13.47
CA PHE A 80 -11.34 -8.33 13.61
C PHE A 80 -12.00 -6.95 13.56
N GLU A 81 -11.80 -6.14 14.58
CA GLU A 81 -12.41 -4.80 14.66
C GLU A 81 -11.41 -3.74 14.19
N ASP A 82 -10.64 -3.20 15.12
CA ASP A 82 -9.69 -2.14 14.88
C ASP A 82 -8.26 -2.66 14.95
N TYR A 83 -7.38 -2.07 14.16
CA TYR A 83 -5.95 -2.35 14.20
C TYR A 83 -5.17 -1.06 14.42
N TYR A 84 -3.99 -1.20 14.95
CA TYR A 84 -3.03 -0.12 15.11
C TYR A 84 -1.60 -0.65 15.07
N LEU A 85 -0.69 0.23 14.72
CA LEU A 85 0.74 -0.01 14.80
C LEU A 85 1.27 0.64 16.08
N ASP A 86 2.01 -0.13 16.86
CA ASP A 86 2.74 0.37 18.01
C ASP A 86 3.97 1.19 17.57
N GLU A 87 4.62 1.86 18.50
CA GLU A 87 5.87 2.54 18.24
C GLU A 87 6.99 1.53 17.88
N PRO A 88 7.83 1.85 16.89
CA PRO A 88 8.96 1.00 16.53
C PRO A 88 9.98 0.90 17.68
N LYS A 89 10.52 -0.29 17.88
CA LYS A 89 11.52 -0.54 18.92
C LYS A 89 12.85 0.18 18.70
N TYR A 90 13.17 0.47 17.45
CA TYR A 90 14.43 1.07 17.02
C TYR A 90 14.14 2.15 16.00
N ASP A 91 14.97 3.20 16.00
CA ASP A 91 14.96 4.21 14.95
C ASP A 91 15.70 3.72 13.69
N GLU A 92 15.57 4.45 12.59
CA GLU A 92 16.16 4.10 11.29
C GLU A 92 17.67 3.88 11.35
N VAL A 93 18.39 4.77 12.08
CA VAL A 93 19.85 4.75 12.16
C VAL A 93 20.32 3.52 12.95
N THR A 94 19.65 3.23 14.07
CA THR A 94 19.97 2.06 14.90
C THR A 94 19.66 0.76 14.17
N ALA A 95 18.55 0.70 13.41
CA ALA A 95 18.18 -0.47 12.62
C ALA A 95 19.25 -0.79 11.56
N LYS A 96 19.78 0.22 10.86
CA LYS A 96 20.88 0.03 9.91
C LYS A 96 22.16 -0.45 10.57
N ASN A 97 22.57 0.20 11.66
CA ASN A 97 23.83 -0.11 12.35
C ASN A 97 23.85 -1.49 12.98
N LYS A 98 22.69 -1.97 13.45
CA LYS A 98 22.53 -3.29 14.07
C LYS A 98 22.12 -4.39 13.08
N ASN A 99 21.95 -4.09 11.80
CA ASN A 99 21.43 -5.02 10.78
C ASN A 99 20.08 -5.63 11.17
N ILE A 100 19.17 -4.80 11.70
CA ILE A 100 17.83 -5.19 12.12
C ILE A 100 16.82 -4.51 11.16
N SER A 101 15.62 -5.05 11.07
CA SER A 101 14.54 -4.43 10.31
C SER A 101 13.92 -3.26 11.08
N PHE A 102 13.53 -2.21 10.36
CA PHE A 102 12.77 -1.10 10.91
C PHE A 102 11.29 -1.43 10.79
N GLU A 103 10.72 -1.88 11.92
CA GLU A 103 9.37 -2.45 11.98
C GLU A 103 8.67 -2.05 13.26
N ALA A 104 7.34 -2.06 13.23
CA ALA A 104 6.48 -1.86 14.37
C ALA A 104 5.52 -3.04 14.56
N PRO A 105 5.19 -3.38 15.81
CA PRO A 105 4.20 -4.39 16.11
C PRO A 105 2.81 -3.97 15.60
N LEU A 106 2.20 -4.81 14.78
CA LEU A 106 0.81 -4.65 14.36
C LEU A 106 -0.08 -5.39 15.36
N ARG A 107 -0.98 -4.66 15.99
CA ARG A 107 -1.98 -5.19 16.91
C ARG A 107 -3.38 -5.00 16.36
N CYS A 108 -4.24 -5.91 16.73
CA CYS A 108 -5.64 -5.88 16.34
C CYS A 108 -6.53 -6.23 17.53
N ARG A 109 -7.63 -5.51 17.67
CA ARG A 109 -8.70 -5.86 18.60
C ARG A 109 -9.60 -6.88 17.93
N VAL A 110 -9.77 -8.01 18.59
CA VAL A 110 -10.63 -9.08 18.12
C VAL A 110 -11.78 -9.32 19.09
N LYS A 111 -12.92 -9.71 18.51
CA LYS A 111 -14.14 -10.02 19.21
C LYS A 111 -14.55 -11.44 18.88
N LEU A 112 -14.60 -12.30 19.90
CA LEU A 112 -15.08 -13.66 19.80
C LEU A 112 -16.51 -13.75 20.32
N ILE A 113 -17.42 -14.20 19.50
CA ILE A 113 -18.83 -14.45 19.84
C ILE A 113 -19.05 -15.95 19.95
N ILE A 114 -19.44 -16.39 21.14
CA ILE A 114 -19.84 -17.79 21.40
C ILE A 114 -21.35 -17.84 21.31
N LYS A 115 -21.91 -18.25 20.18
CA LYS A 115 -23.35 -18.24 19.89
C LYS A 115 -24.15 -19.12 20.86
N ARG A 116 -23.56 -20.24 21.32
CA ARG A 116 -24.21 -21.18 22.19
C ARG A 116 -24.48 -20.61 23.58
N THR A 117 -23.59 -19.82 24.15
CA THR A 117 -23.68 -19.21 25.47
C THR A 117 -24.10 -17.76 25.43
N GLY A 118 -24.01 -17.11 24.27
CA GLY A 118 -24.22 -15.67 24.11
C GLY A 118 -23.07 -14.81 24.68
N GLU A 119 -21.95 -15.44 25.04
CA GLU A 119 -20.80 -14.73 25.57
C GLU A 119 -20.04 -14.01 24.46
N ILE A 120 -19.62 -12.79 24.75
CA ILE A 120 -18.75 -11.98 23.90
C ILE A 120 -17.45 -11.75 24.65
N LYS A 121 -16.33 -12.10 24.02
CA LYS A 121 -14.98 -11.87 24.56
C LYS A 121 -14.20 -10.98 23.61
N GLU A 122 -13.68 -9.88 24.14
CA GLU A 122 -12.82 -8.94 23.41
C GLU A 122 -11.41 -9.03 23.95
N GLN A 123 -10.44 -9.08 23.03
CA GLN A 123 -9.02 -9.13 23.39
C GLN A 123 -8.18 -8.48 22.29
N GLU A 124 -7.09 -7.85 22.71
CA GLU A 124 -6.06 -7.40 21.77
C GLU A 124 -5.10 -8.54 21.47
N ILE A 125 -4.83 -8.74 20.19
CA ILE A 125 -3.87 -9.73 19.73
C ILE A 125 -2.74 -9.08 18.94
N TYR A 126 -1.56 -9.63 19.05
CA TYR A 126 -0.41 -9.31 18.23
C TYR A 126 -0.48 -10.14 16.95
N LEU A 127 -0.50 -9.47 15.80
CA LEU A 127 -0.54 -10.12 14.48
C LEU A 127 0.85 -10.38 13.93
N GLY A 128 1.80 -9.48 14.20
CA GLY A 128 3.16 -9.59 13.70
C GLY A 128 3.86 -8.24 13.66
N ASP A 129 5.17 -8.26 13.35
CA ASP A 129 5.93 -7.05 13.11
C ASP A 129 5.77 -6.61 11.65
N PHE A 130 5.41 -5.34 11.47
CA PHE A 130 5.15 -4.76 10.16
C PHE A 130 6.22 -3.74 9.79
N PRO A 131 6.84 -3.82 8.60
CA PRO A 131 7.89 -2.90 8.20
C PRO A 131 7.34 -1.48 8.00
N ILE A 132 8.04 -0.49 8.54
CA ILE A 132 7.69 0.91 8.43
C ILE A 132 8.47 1.54 7.28
N MET A 133 7.78 2.39 6.51
CA MET A 133 8.40 3.17 5.45
C MET A 133 9.12 4.39 6.04
N THR A 134 10.32 4.65 5.56
CA THR A 134 11.08 5.85 5.89
C THR A 134 10.53 7.07 5.12
N GLU A 135 10.90 8.27 5.54
CA GLU A 135 10.54 9.50 4.82
C GLU A 135 11.03 9.53 3.36
N ARG A 136 12.00 8.69 3.02
CA ARG A 136 12.55 8.54 1.67
C ARG A 136 11.77 7.54 0.80
N GLY A 137 10.67 6.96 1.30
CA GLY A 137 9.89 5.96 0.58
C GLY A 137 10.57 4.59 0.50
N THR A 138 11.51 4.29 1.41
CA THR A 138 12.25 3.02 1.47
C THR A 138 11.86 2.23 2.72
N PHE A 139 12.16 0.93 2.71
CA PHE A 139 12.06 0.04 3.87
C PHE A 139 13.46 -0.41 4.28
N ILE A 140 13.71 -0.55 5.57
CA ILE A 140 14.95 -1.10 6.10
C ILE A 140 14.67 -2.53 6.56
N ILE A 141 15.23 -3.49 5.83
CA ILE A 141 15.08 -4.91 6.13
C ILE A 141 16.46 -5.51 6.37
N ASN A 142 16.70 -6.03 7.58
CA ASN A 142 17.99 -6.55 7.99
C ASN A 142 19.14 -5.55 7.75
N GLY A 143 18.90 -4.27 8.07
CA GLY A 143 19.87 -3.19 7.91
C GLY A 143 20.04 -2.66 6.47
N VAL A 144 19.42 -3.29 5.48
CA VAL A 144 19.53 -2.90 4.06
C VAL A 144 18.30 -2.09 3.66
N GLU A 145 18.51 -0.92 3.06
CA GLU A 145 17.42 -0.16 2.45
C GLU A 145 16.91 -0.83 1.19
N ARG A 146 15.61 -1.01 1.11
CA ARG A 146 14.90 -1.59 -0.04
C ARG A 146 13.74 -0.69 -0.44
N VAL A 147 13.40 -0.72 -1.70
CA VAL A 147 12.26 0.02 -2.26
C VAL A 147 11.32 -0.95 -2.98
N VAL A 148 10.02 -0.67 -2.87
CA VAL A 148 9.01 -1.40 -3.65
C VAL A 148 8.92 -0.77 -5.02
N VAL A 149 9.18 -1.55 -6.06
CA VAL A 149 9.10 -1.11 -7.46
C VAL A 149 7.77 -1.55 -8.05
N SER A 150 7.01 -0.60 -8.59
CA SER A 150 5.74 -0.87 -9.27
C SER A 150 5.99 -1.71 -10.53
N GLN A 151 5.18 -2.76 -10.72
CA GLN A 151 5.25 -3.64 -11.88
C GLN A 151 3.97 -3.56 -12.69
N LEU A 152 4.09 -3.52 -14.02
CA LEU A 152 2.96 -3.62 -14.93
C LEU A 152 2.61 -5.08 -15.14
N ILE A 153 1.40 -5.44 -14.77
CA ILE A 153 0.82 -6.76 -15.02
C ILE A 153 -0.39 -6.63 -15.94
N ARG A 154 -0.78 -7.72 -16.60
CA ARG A 154 -2.03 -7.76 -17.35
C ARG A 154 -3.21 -7.53 -16.41
N SER A 155 -4.16 -6.71 -16.85
CA SER A 155 -5.43 -6.57 -16.14
C SER A 155 -6.21 -7.89 -16.18
N PRO A 156 -6.90 -8.24 -15.08
CA PRO A 156 -7.84 -9.36 -15.10
C PRO A 156 -8.93 -9.14 -16.16
N GLY A 157 -9.34 -10.21 -16.81
CA GLY A 157 -10.38 -10.11 -17.83
C GLY A 157 -10.43 -11.33 -18.75
N VAL A 158 -11.27 -11.24 -19.76
CA VAL A 158 -11.41 -12.25 -20.81
C VAL A 158 -10.83 -11.71 -22.10
N PHE A 159 -9.90 -12.45 -22.67
CA PHE A 159 -9.24 -12.12 -23.94
C PHE A 159 -9.67 -13.12 -25.00
N PHE A 160 -10.28 -12.65 -26.06
CA PHE A 160 -10.71 -13.48 -27.16
C PHE A 160 -9.59 -13.59 -28.20
N THR A 161 -9.36 -14.81 -28.67
CA THR A 161 -8.38 -15.13 -29.71
C THR A 161 -9.08 -15.80 -30.89
N MET A 162 -8.53 -15.65 -32.06
CA MET A 162 -9.01 -16.32 -33.26
C MET A 162 -7.81 -16.96 -33.98
N ASN A 163 -7.88 -18.27 -34.17
CA ASN A 163 -6.86 -19.03 -34.88
C ASN A 163 -7.45 -19.70 -36.13
N TYR A 164 -6.64 -19.83 -37.18
CA TYR A 164 -7.02 -20.58 -38.38
C TYR A 164 -6.32 -21.94 -38.32
N GLN A 165 -7.10 -22.99 -38.35
CA GLN A 165 -6.58 -24.34 -38.42
C GLN A 165 -7.27 -25.10 -39.57
N LYS A 166 -6.48 -25.59 -40.53
CA LYS A 166 -6.97 -26.32 -41.74
C LYS A 166 -8.13 -25.60 -42.44
N GLY A 167 -8.05 -24.26 -42.61
CA GLY A 167 -9.05 -23.44 -43.27
C GLY A 167 -10.31 -23.14 -42.45
N LYS A 168 -10.42 -23.64 -41.22
CA LYS A 168 -11.50 -23.31 -40.28
C LYS A 168 -11.08 -22.25 -39.30
N LYS A 169 -11.99 -21.33 -38.99
CA LYS A 169 -11.81 -20.32 -37.92
C LYS A 169 -12.13 -20.97 -36.59
N LEU A 170 -11.19 -20.98 -35.67
CA LEU A 170 -11.38 -21.42 -34.29
C LEU A 170 -11.30 -20.19 -33.39
N PHE A 171 -12.35 -20.01 -32.59
CA PHE A 171 -12.40 -18.94 -31.60
C PHE A 171 -12.00 -19.52 -30.24
N GLY A 172 -11.08 -18.85 -29.58
CA GLY A 172 -10.63 -19.19 -28.24
C GLY A 172 -10.91 -18.04 -27.28
N ALA A 173 -11.01 -18.35 -26.00
CA ALA A 173 -11.09 -17.39 -24.95
C ALA A 173 -10.09 -17.72 -23.84
N LYS A 174 -9.31 -16.73 -23.43
CA LYS A 174 -8.38 -16.84 -22.32
C LYS A 174 -8.90 -16.00 -21.16
N ILE A 175 -9.21 -16.66 -20.06
CA ILE A 175 -9.69 -16.02 -18.84
C ILE A 175 -8.52 -15.83 -17.88
N ILE A 176 -8.22 -14.59 -17.57
CA ILE A 176 -7.17 -14.21 -16.62
C ILE A 176 -7.86 -13.65 -15.37
N PRO A 177 -7.95 -14.41 -14.27
CA PRO A 177 -8.51 -13.92 -13.03
C PRO A 177 -7.53 -12.99 -12.30
N ASN A 178 -8.03 -12.18 -11.37
CA ASN A 178 -7.19 -11.38 -10.51
C ASN A 178 -6.31 -12.26 -9.58
N ARG A 179 -6.87 -13.39 -9.15
CA ARG A 179 -6.20 -14.39 -8.31
C ARG A 179 -6.64 -15.78 -8.74
N GLY A 180 -5.70 -16.65 -9.00
CA GLY A 180 -5.95 -18.03 -9.41
C GLY A 180 -5.25 -18.42 -10.71
N ALA A 181 -5.57 -19.61 -11.22
CA ALA A 181 -5.00 -20.16 -12.46
C ALA A 181 -5.67 -19.55 -13.71
N TRP A 182 -4.90 -19.42 -14.78
CA TRP A 182 -5.43 -19.01 -16.08
C TRP A 182 -6.17 -20.17 -16.74
N LEU A 183 -7.26 -19.85 -17.39
CA LEU A 183 -8.07 -20.80 -18.17
C LEU A 183 -7.99 -20.43 -19.66
N GLU A 184 -7.81 -21.44 -20.52
CA GLU A 184 -7.81 -21.32 -21.96
C GLU A 184 -8.79 -22.33 -22.58
#